data_4ebb1fb3380f9a5704ce40362277fce9
#
_entry.id   4ebb1fb3380f9a5704ce40362277fce9
#
_cell.length_a   1.000
_cell.length_b   1.000
_cell.length_c   1.000
_cell.angle_alpha   90.00
_cell.angle_beta   90.00
_cell.angle_gamma   90.00
#
_symmetry.space_group_name_H-M   'P 1'
#
loop_
_entity.id
_entity.type
_entity.pdbx_description
1 polymer ?
#
loop_
_entity_poly.entity_id
_entity_poly.type
_entity_poly.pdbx_seq_one_letter_code
_entity_poly.pdbx_strand_id
1 'polypeptide(L)'
;MSESEASGANEPENDFDVVVVGAGIAGSITAYQLAQQGHSVVLIERGEAPGSKNLSGGVLYCRGIQEVFPDFLTEAPVERRVTRNYINFLNADSSIGIDYKDTRLSDPVNAVTVLRAKLDAWLAEKCEEAGVFVMPGVRVDRVLTKDGPTGKGVVGVKAGDDELRSSVVVAADGVNSFIAQEVGLRHKQPLHHLATGVKAVITLPRETIEARFNLTGDEGAAFAVVGDCTEGVGGGGFMYTNLESISIGVVLRLDDMVEKKKSATDIFDHFLSHRFIAPYLEGGEITEYGCHLVAEGGMEMVGDIDMDGMVVVGDAAGLTLNTGLTVRGMDLAVASGVAAAAGISSALNSKDTSKAGLAGYREKLFASFAGQDMKTYAKAPSFLEVQRMYKDYGELIGNVLYGAFNLDTQPRQHLAKVAFAAFKKSPVKIRHLISDGFAGVRAL
;
A
#
# COMPACT_ATOMS: atom_id res chain seq x y z
N MET A 1 19.19 -49.59 -42.50
CA MET A 1 19.78 -49.09 -41.24
C MET A 1 20.03 -47.60 -41.44
N SER A 2 19.18 -46.74 -40.98
CA SER A 2 19.41 -45.30 -40.92
C SER A 2 19.05 -44.90 -39.49
N GLU A 3 20.07 -44.65 -38.67
CA GLU A 3 19.97 -44.13 -37.33
C GLU A 3 19.47 -42.70 -37.44
N SER A 4 18.29 -42.43 -36.90
CA SER A 4 17.81 -41.09 -36.65
C SER A 4 18.45 -40.62 -35.33
N GLU A 5 19.53 -39.87 -35.40
CA GLU A 5 20.02 -39.05 -34.32
C GLU A 5 18.95 -37.99 -34.02
N ALA A 6 18.16 -38.22 -32.99
CA ALA A 6 17.39 -37.16 -32.34
C ALA A 6 18.40 -36.26 -31.62
N SER A 7 18.75 -35.12 -32.22
CA SER A 7 19.51 -34.07 -31.57
C SER A 7 18.65 -33.54 -30.40
N GLY A 8 18.90 -34.01 -29.20
CA GLY A 8 18.46 -33.37 -28.00
C GLY A 8 19.18 -32.01 -27.92
N ALA A 9 18.52 -30.95 -28.37
CA ALA A 9 18.98 -29.59 -28.06
C ALA A 9 18.98 -29.48 -26.54
N ASN A 10 20.15 -29.38 -25.91
CA ASN A 10 20.27 -29.07 -24.50
C ASN A 10 19.47 -27.76 -24.26
N GLU A 11 18.48 -27.81 -23.40
CA GLU A 11 17.86 -26.57 -22.95
C GLU A 11 18.97 -25.66 -22.37
N PRO A 12 18.96 -24.35 -22.68
CA PRO A 12 19.98 -23.44 -22.15
C PRO A 12 19.92 -23.47 -20.64
N GLU A 13 21.08 -23.50 -20.01
CA GLU A 13 21.23 -23.50 -18.54
C GLU A 13 20.66 -22.22 -17.96
N ASN A 14 20.08 -22.29 -16.77
CA ASN A 14 19.59 -21.11 -16.07
C ASN A 14 20.75 -20.31 -15.47
N ASP A 15 20.67 -18.98 -15.58
CA ASP A 15 21.64 -18.07 -14.96
C ASP A 15 21.45 -17.99 -13.44
N PHE A 16 20.19 -18.07 -12.99
CA PHE A 16 19.77 -18.05 -11.59
C PHE A 16 18.65 -19.05 -11.34
N ASP A 17 18.48 -19.49 -10.09
CA ASP A 17 17.29 -20.25 -9.71
C ASP A 17 16.04 -19.36 -9.80
N VAL A 18 16.16 -18.09 -9.34
CA VAL A 18 15.05 -17.14 -9.29
C VAL A 18 15.46 -15.75 -9.75
N VAL A 19 14.66 -15.17 -10.64
CA VAL A 19 14.70 -13.75 -11.00
C VAL A 19 13.54 -13.03 -10.33
N VAL A 20 13.85 -12.01 -9.52
CA VAL A 20 12.85 -11.14 -8.85
C VAL A 20 12.83 -9.78 -9.55
N VAL A 21 11.68 -9.36 -10.06
CA VAL A 21 11.50 -8.09 -10.76
C VAL A 21 10.83 -7.06 -9.88
N GLY A 22 11.61 -6.09 -9.39
CA GLY A 22 11.20 -5.00 -8.50
C GLY A 22 11.75 -5.16 -7.08
N ALA A 23 12.61 -4.22 -6.66
CA ALA A 23 13.22 -4.17 -5.33
C ALA A 23 12.40 -3.35 -4.33
N GLY A 24 11.07 -3.43 -4.41
CA GLY A 24 10.17 -2.99 -3.34
C GLY A 24 10.09 -4.03 -2.22
N ILE A 25 9.31 -3.76 -1.18
CA ILE A 25 9.23 -4.62 0.02
C ILE A 25 8.96 -6.09 -0.34
N ALA A 26 7.95 -6.38 -1.16
CA ALA A 26 7.60 -7.77 -1.49
C ALA A 26 8.74 -8.50 -2.21
N GLY A 27 9.36 -7.85 -3.21
CA GLY A 27 10.47 -8.43 -3.96
C GLY A 27 11.70 -8.65 -3.09
N SER A 28 12.11 -7.65 -2.30
CA SER A 28 13.26 -7.76 -1.40
C SER A 28 13.07 -8.84 -0.33
N ILE A 29 11.88 -8.93 0.30
CA ILE A 29 11.58 -10.00 1.27
C ILE A 29 11.64 -11.38 0.59
N THR A 30 11.09 -11.51 -0.63
CA THR A 30 11.13 -12.78 -1.36
C THR A 30 12.58 -13.17 -1.68
N ALA A 31 13.35 -12.24 -2.22
CA ALA A 31 14.75 -12.47 -2.60
C ALA A 31 15.63 -12.84 -1.39
N TYR A 32 15.51 -12.05 -0.30
CA TYR A 32 16.22 -12.30 0.95
C TYR A 32 15.95 -13.70 1.49
N GLN A 33 14.67 -14.06 1.64
CA GLN A 33 14.25 -15.34 2.19
C GLN A 33 14.69 -16.54 1.32
N LEU A 34 14.68 -16.38 -0.01
CA LEU A 34 15.17 -17.42 -0.93
C LEU A 34 16.69 -17.60 -0.82
N ALA A 35 17.45 -16.52 -0.76
CA ALA A 35 18.90 -16.57 -0.58
C ALA A 35 19.29 -17.22 0.75
N GLN A 36 18.56 -16.91 1.84
CA GLN A 36 18.75 -17.57 3.14
C GLN A 36 18.47 -19.08 3.08
N GLN A 37 17.69 -19.55 2.10
CA GLN A 37 17.41 -20.98 1.85
C GLN A 37 18.38 -21.61 0.87
N GLY A 38 19.42 -20.87 0.42
CA GLY A 38 20.51 -21.36 -0.42
C GLY A 38 20.25 -21.33 -1.91
N HIS A 39 19.20 -20.61 -2.38
CA HIS A 39 18.92 -20.45 -3.80
C HIS A 39 19.71 -19.29 -4.39
N SER A 40 20.13 -19.41 -5.66
CA SER A 40 20.73 -18.30 -6.40
C SER A 40 19.66 -17.33 -6.90
N VAL A 41 19.75 -16.06 -6.47
CA VAL A 41 18.70 -15.06 -6.71
C VAL A 41 19.30 -13.79 -7.31
N VAL A 42 18.66 -13.26 -8.36
CA VAL A 42 18.89 -11.89 -8.84
C VAL A 42 17.66 -11.03 -8.55
N LEU A 43 17.89 -9.84 -8.03
CA LEU A 43 16.87 -8.82 -7.74
C LEU A 43 17.08 -7.61 -8.65
N ILE A 44 16.15 -7.39 -9.58
CA ILE A 44 16.25 -6.34 -10.61
C ILE A 44 15.36 -5.16 -10.23
N GLU A 45 15.92 -3.95 -10.25
CA GLU A 45 15.21 -2.70 -9.98
C GLU A 45 15.42 -1.69 -11.11
N ARG A 46 14.31 -1.13 -11.62
CA ARG A 46 14.35 -0.12 -12.70
C ARG A 46 14.83 1.26 -12.25
N GLY A 47 14.71 1.57 -10.97
CA GLY A 47 15.19 2.80 -10.37
C GLY A 47 16.71 2.79 -10.23
N GLU A 48 17.34 3.96 -10.24
CA GLU A 48 18.79 4.09 -10.01
C GLU A 48 19.22 3.53 -8.65
N ALA A 49 18.30 3.54 -7.68
CA ALA A 49 18.43 2.87 -6.40
C ALA A 49 17.07 2.30 -5.97
N PRO A 50 17.02 1.19 -5.19
CA PRO A 50 15.81 0.71 -4.56
C PRO A 50 15.11 1.82 -3.76
N GLY A 51 13.80 1.96 -3.92
CA GLY A 51 13.02 3.02 -3.27
C GLY A 51 12.99 4.37 -4.00
N SER A 52 13.91 4.67 -4.92
CA SER A 52 13.99 5.97 -5.63
C SER A 52 12.73 6.30 -6.46
N LYS A 53 11.94 5.31 -6.83
CA LYS A 53 10.65 5.47 -7.54
C LYS A 53 9.45 5.39 -6.61
N ASN A 54 9.64 5.05 -5.34
CA ASN A 54 8.59 4.95 -4.35
C ASN A 54 8.52 6.23 -3.55
N LEU A 55 7.43 6.95 -3.72
CA LEU A 55 7.25 8.19 -3.00
C LEU A 55 7.04 7.93 -1.52
N SER A 56 7.86 8.61 -0.77
CA SER A 56 7.81 8.99 0.64
C SER A 56 7.05 8.08 1.62
N GLY A 57 6.93 8.52 2.84
CA GLY A 57 6.48 7.87 4.03
C GLY A 57 5.14 7.12 3.98
N GLY A 58 5.08 6.17 4.87
CA GLY A 58 3.88 5.39 5.16
C GLY A 58 3.95 4.81 6.56
N VAL A 59 2.83 4.24 7.00
CA VAL A 59 2.75 3.47 8.24
C VAL A 59 2.99 2.00 7.91
N LEU A 60 4.03 1.42 8.50
CA LEU A 60 4.34 -0.01 8.43
C LEU A 60 3.93 -0.70 9.74
N TYR A 61 3.05 -1.68 9.65
CA TYR A 61 2.71 -2.57 10.77
C TYR A 61 3.82 -3.62 10.94
N CYS A 62 4.49 -3.62 12.12
CA CYS A 62 5.83 -4.19 12.28
C CYS A 62 5.88 -5.71 12.44
N ARG A 63 4.78 -6.36 12.86
CA ARG A 63 4.83 -7.76 13.32
C ARG A 63 5.37 -8.72 12.26
N GLY A 64 4.88 -8.62 11.02
CA GLY A 64 5.32 -9.50 9.95
C GLY A 64 6.78 -9.29 9.55
N ILE A 65 7.27 -8.03 9.50
CA ILE A 65 8.66 -7.78 9.16
C ILE A 65 9.63 -8.16 10.28
N GLN A 66 9.21 -8.09 11.55
CA GLN A 66 10.00 -8.56 12.70
C GLN A 66 10.16 -10.09 12.73
N GLU A 67 9.27 -10.85 12.10
CA GLU A 67 9.47 -12.30 11.92
C GLU A 67 10.60 -12.60 10.93
N VAL A 68 10.84 -11.69 9.97
CA VAL A 68 11.94 -11.80 9.00
C VAL A 68 13.23 -11.22 9.54
N PHE A 69 13.14 -10.05 10.16
CA PHE A 69 14.25 -9.30 10.76
C PHE A 69 13.94 -9.01 12.23
N PRO A 70 14.34 -9.87 13.17
CA PRO A 70 14.02 -9.70 14.62
C PRO A 70 14.47 -8.33 15.17
N ASP A 71 15.60 -7.82 14.69
CA ASP A 71 16.19 -6.55 15.12
C ASP A 71 15.74 -5.35 14.27
N PHE A 72 14.67 -5.49 13.48
CA PHE A 72 14.13 -4.47 12.57
C PHE A 72 14.00 -3.08 13.20
N LEU A 73 13.48 -3.01 14.42
CA LEU A 73 13.22 -1.73 15.10
C LEU A 73 14.50 -0.97 15.51
N THR A 74 15.64 -1.64 15.56
CA THR A 74 16.94 -1.06 15.96
C THR A 74 17.90 -0.89 14.79
N GLU A 75 17.78 -1.71 13.75
CA GLU A 75 18.68 -1.69 12.59
C GLU A 75 18.09 -0.94 11.39
N ALA A 76 16.78 -1.03 11.18
CA ALA A 76 16.14 -0.40 10.03
C ALA A 76 15.98 1.11 10.24
N PRO A 77 15.95 1.91 9.14
CA PRO A 77 15.76 3.35 9.18
C PRO A 77 14.28 3.70 9.45
N VAL A 78 13.79 3.30 10.63
CA VAL A 78 12.45 3.67 11.11
C VAL A 78 12.43 5.11 11.58
N GLU A 79 11.30 5.78 11.39
CA GLU A 79 11.16 7.18 11.75
C GLU A 79 10.54 7.33 13.15
N ARG A 80 9.26 7.01 13.34
CA ARG A 80 8.57 7.13 14.63
C ARG A 80 7.66 5.94 14.91
N ARG A 81 7.45 5.60 16.17
CA ARG A 81 6.46 4.59 16.61
C ARG A 81 5.07 5.21 16.63
N VAL A 82 4.13 4.65 15.90
CA VAL A 82 2.76 5.20 15.83
C VAL A 82 1.98 4.82 17.08
N THR A 83 1.86 5.76 18.00
CA THR A 83 1.08 5.64 19.25
C THR A 83 -0.19 6.47 19.24
N ARG A 84 -0.32 7.39 18.26
CA ARG A 84 -1.46 8.29 18.10
C ARG A 84 -2.07 8.15 16.73
N ASN A 85 -3.35 7.81 16.68
CA ASN A 85 -4.14 7.77 15.46
C ASN A 85 -5.22 8.85 15.53
N TYR A 86 -5.31 9.66 14.49
CA TYR A 86 -6.26 10.77 14.42
C TYR A 86 -7.16 10.62 13.19
N ILE A 87 -8.45 10.53 13.38
CA ILE A 87 -9.44 10.47 12.31
C ILE A 87 -10.12 11.82 12.24
N ASN A 88 -10.02 12.49 11.09
CA ASN A 88 -10.50 13.85 10.90
C ASN A 88 -11.56 13.94 9.80
N PHE A 89 -12.75 14.43 10.17
CA PHE A 89 -13.74 14.92 9.21
C PHE A 89 -13.47 16.40 8.97
N LEU A 90 -12.92 16.70 7.82
CA LEU A 90 -12.58 18.06 7.42
C LEU A 90 -13.72 18.65 6.58
N ASN A 91 -14.29 19.74 7.03
CA ASN A 91 -15.24 20.54 6.27
C ASN A 91 -14.59 21.90 5.94
N ALA A 92 -15.15 22.65 5.00
CA ALA A 92 -14.60 23.95 4.62
C ALA A 92 -14.35 24.91 5.80
N ASP A 93 -15.24 24.90 6.80
CA ASP A 93 -15.21 25.81 7.95
C ASP A 93 -15.08 25.11 9.30
N SER A 94 -14.96 23.79 9.35
CA SER A 94 -14.82 23.04 10.59
C SER A 94 -13.97 21.79 10.44
N SER A 95 -13.35 21.39 11.54
CA SER A 95 -12.58 20.16 11.67
C SER A 95 -13.08 19.39 12.87
N ILE A 96 -13.45 18.13 12.68
CA ILE A 96 -14.00 17.25 13.72
C ILE A 96 -13.11 16.02 13.78
N GLY A 97 -12.40 15.87 14.90
CA GLY A 97 -11.41 14.80 15.03
C GLY A 97 -11.73 13.83 16.17
N ILE A 98 -11.42 12.56 15.95
CA ILE A 98 -11.26 11.55 16.99
C ILE A 98 -9.77 11.38 17.18
N ASP A 99 -9.28 11.79 18.34
CA ASP A 99 -7.88 11.70 18.73
C ASP A 99 -7.70 10.48 19.65
N TYR A 100 -7.08 9.44 19.14
CA TYR A 100 -6.83 8.21 19.87
C TYR A 100 -5.32 8.04 20.10
N LYS A 101 -4.87 8.21 21.34
CA LYS A 101 -3.51 7.96 21.80
C LYS A 101 -3.52 6.80 22.79
N ASP A 102 -2.72 5.77 22.54
CA ASP A 102 -2.66 4.57 23.38
C ASP A 102 -1.22 4.06 23.49
N THR A 103 -0.71 4.03 24.73
CA THR A 103 0.66 3.56 25.03
C THR A 103 0.84 2.07 24.78
N ARG A 104 -0.22 1.26 24.77
CA ARG A 104 -0.16 -0.16 24.43
C ARG A 104 0.27 -0.42 22.98
N LEU A 105 0.18 0.58 22.11
CA LEU A 105 0.66 0.48 20.73
C LEU A 105 2.18 0.62 20.61
N SER A 106 2.87 1.02 21.69
CA SER A 106 4.33 1.17 21.72
C SER A 106 5.08 -0.05 22.27
N ASP A 107 4.40 -0.93 23.01
CA ASP A 107 5.02 -2.15 23.54
C ASP A 107 4.01 -3.31 23.62
N PRO A 108 4.21 -4.35 22.81
CA PRO A 108 5.18 -4.44 21.72
C PRO A 108 4.80 -3.50 20.56
N VAL A 109 5.80 -2.88 19.90
CA VAL A 109 5.57 -1.88 18.84
C VAL A 109 4.62 -2.42 17.77
N ASN A 110 3.51 -1.71 17.56
CA ASN A 110 2.48 -2.10 16.59
C ASN A 110 2.83 -1.65 15.17
N ALA A 111 3.18 -0.37 15.02
CA ALA A 111 3.47 0.23 13.73
C ALA A 111 4.50 1.35 13.85
N VAL A 112 5.23 1.60 12.78
CA VAL A 112 6.19 2.70 12.65
C VAL A 112 5.90 3.50 11.39
N THR A 113 6.30 4.77 11.39
CA THR A 113 6.43 5.53 10.15
C THR A 113 7.80 5.24 9.52
N VAL A 114 7.81 5.15 8.19
CA VAL A 114 9.01 4.88 7.40
C VAL A 114 9.04 5.77 6.16
N LEU A 115 10.22 6.11 5.69
CA LEU A 115 10.44 6.71 4.37
C LEU A 115 10.89 5.60 3.41
N ARG A 116 10.12 5.37 2.35
CA ARG A 116 10.34 4.26 1.41
C ARG A 116 11.71 4.31 0.73
N ALA A 117 12.19 5.50 0.42
CA ALA A 117 13.53 5.68 -0.15
C ALA A 117 14.65 5.13 0.77
N LYS A 118 14.47 5.25 2.09
CA LYS A 118 15.42 4.69 3.07
C LYS A 118 15.17 3.21 3.34
N LEU A 119 13.90 2.83 3.55
CA LEU A 119 13.54 1.45 3.89
C LEU A 119 13.85 0.46 2.75
N ASP A 120 13.48 0.81 1.51
CA ASP A 120 13.70 -0.08 0.38
C ASP A 120 15.20 -0.23 0.09
N ALA A 121 16.02 0.82 0.27
CA ALA A 121 17.48 0.75 0.18
C ALA A 121 18.06 -0.19 1.23
N TRP A 122 17.64 -0.05 2.50
CA TRP A 122 18.06 -0.94 3.59
C TRP A 122 17.69 -2.40 3.33
N LEU A 123 16.49 -2.67 2.79
CA LEU A 123 16.08 -4.03 2.42
C LEU A 123 16.95 -4.61 1.30
N ALA A 124 17.37 -3.79 0.33
CA ALA A 124 18.26 -4.22 -0.73
C ALA A 124 19.67 -4.52 -0.19
N GLU A 125 20.20 -3.71 0.75
CA GLU A 125 21.46 -4.02 1.45
C GLU A 125 21.38 -5.36 2.18
N LYS A 126 20.25 -5.64 2.88
CA LYS A 126 20.03 -6.95 3.52
C LYS A 126 19.97 -8.11 2.49
N CYS A 127 19.45 -7.85 1.30
CA CYS A 127 19.50 -8.82 0.20
C CYS A 127 20.94 -9.10 -0.25
N GLU A 128 21.76 -8.06 -0.44
CA GLU A 128 23.19 -8.21 -0.80
C GLU A 128 23.98 -8.95 0.28
N GLU A 129 23.77 -8.61 1.55
CA GLU A 129 24.37 -9.33 2.70
C GLU A 129 24.00 -10.83 2.71
N ALA A 130 22.80 -11.19 2.24
CA ALA A 130 22.35 -12.57 2.10
C ALA A 130 22.86 -13.29 0.84
N GLY A 131 23.58 -12.58 -0.05
CA GLY A 131 24.11 -13.14 -1.28
C GLY A 131 23.22 -13.00 -2.52
N VAL A 132 22.17 -12.17 -2.44
CA VAL A 132 21.36 -11.82 -3.63
C VAL A 132 22.16 -10.90 -4.54
N PHE A 133 22.11 -11.16 -5.83
CA PHE A 133 22.69 -10.26 -6.84
C PHE A 133 21.70 -9.12 -7.14
N VAL A 134 21.95 -7.93 -6.61
CA VAL A 134 21.05 -6.76 -6.79
C VAL A 134 21.49 -5.96 -8.01
N MET A 135 20.54 -5.71 -8.94
CA MET A 135 20.76 -4.98 -10.20
C MET A 135 19.89 -3.72 -10.27
N PRO A 136 20.32 -2.58 -9.69
CA PRO A 136 19.62 -1.32 -9.84
C PRO A 136 19.85 -0.69 -11.21
N GLY A 137 18.92 0.21 -11.65
CA GLY A 137 19.01 0.89 -12.94
C GLY A 137 18.62 0.02 -14.15
N VAL A 138 18.16 -1.20 -13.93
CA VAL A 138 17.81 -2.16 -15.00
C VAL A 138 16.30 -2.30 -15.11
N ARG A 139 15.75 -2.00 -16.28
CA ARG A 139 14.33 -2.20 -16.57
C ARG A 139 14.11 -3.54 -17.28
N VAL A 140 13.29 -4.38 -16.71
CA VAL A 140 12.77 -5.57 -17.40
C VAL A 140 11.71 -5.11 -18.40
N ASP A 141 11.90 -5.47 -19.68
CA ASP A 141 11.00 -5.09 -20.76
C ASP A 141 9.91 -6.11 -21.00
N ARG A 142 10.21 -7.41 -20.80
CA ARG A 142 9.26 -8.52 -20.96
C ARG A 142 9.75 -9.81 -20.33
N VAL A 143 8.88 -10.81 -20.26
CA VAL A 143 9.21 -12.17 -19.83
C VAL A 143 9.61 -13.04 -21.02
N LEU A 144 10.49 -14.01 -20.76
CA LEU A 144 10.81 -15.09 -21.69
C LEU A 144 9.85 -16.26 -21.42
N THR A 145 9.24 -16.80 -22.48
CA THR A 145 8.26 -17.89 -22.34
C THR A 145 8.66 -19.08 -23.23
N LYS A 146 8.27 -20.28 -22.79
CA LYS A 146 8.32 -21.50 -23.60
C LYS A 146 6.94 -22.16 -23.63
N ASP A 147 6.65 -22.88 -24.72
CA ASP A 147 5.45 -23.70 -24.81
C ASP A 147 5.57 -24.93 -23.89
N GLY A 148 4.52 -25.24 -23.16
CA GLY A 148 4.45 -26.36 -22.22
C GLY A 148 3.11 -27.07 -22.27
N PRO A 149 2.93 -28.18 -21.53
CA PRO A 149 1.70 -28.98 -21.54
C PRO A 149 0.46 -28.21 -21.07
N THR A 150 0.64 -27.21 -20.22
CA THR A 150 -0.42 -26.38 -19.61
C THR A 150 -0.59 -25.03 -20.30
N GLY A 151 0.18 -24.75 -21.34
CA GLY A 151 0.24 -23.50 -22.07
C GLY A 151 1.66 -22.92 -22.07
N LYS A 152 1.78 -21.59 -22.06
CA LYS A 152 3.08 -20.93 -21.99
C LYS A 152 3.58 -20.87 -20.56
N GLY A 153 4.78 -21.42 -20.30
CA GLY A 153 5.50 -21.25 -19.04
C GLY A 153 6.53 -20.13 -19.15
N VAL A 154 6.81 -19.47 -18.03
CA VAL A 154 7.85 -18.43 -17.93
C VAL A 154 9.20 -19.10 -17.62
N VAL A 155 10.27 -18.64 -18.29
CA VAL A 155 11.62 -19.21 -18.18
C VAL A 155 12.70 -18.16 -18.00
N GLY A 156 12.32 -16.93 -17.69
CA GLY A 156 13.25 -15.83 -17.49
C GLY A 156 12.66 -14.48 -17.86
N VAL A 157 13.53 -13.48 -17.97
CA VAL A 157 13.18 -12.11 -18.33
C VAL A 157 14.15 -11.55 -19.39
N LYS A 158 13.70 -10.50 -20.10
CA LYS A 158 14.51 -9.72 -21.02
C LYS A 158 14.61 -8.27 -20.57
N ALA A 159 15.82 -7.74 -20.55
CA ALA A 159 16.15 -6.35 -20.22
C ALA A 159 17.04 -5.77 -21.32
N GLY A 160 16.49 -4.92 -22.18
CA GLY A 160 17.22 -4.46 -23.39
C GLY A 160 17.55 -5.62 -24.34
N ASP A 161 18.84 -5.81 -24.58
CA ASP A 161 19.34 -6.91 -25.43
C ASP A 161 19.66 -8.17 -24.62
N ASP A 162 19.76 -8.07 -23.29
CA ASP A 162 20.16 -9.18 -22.42
C ASP A 162 18.97 -10.05 -22.03
N GLU A 163 19.19 -11.35 -21.96
CA GLU A 163 18.25 -12.35 -21.47
C GLU A 163 18.80 -12.99 -20.20
N LEU A 164 17.98 -13.05 -19.15
CA LEU A 164 18.29 -13.75 -17.91
C LEU A 164 17.31 -14.91 -17.74
N ARG A 165 17.83 -16.12 -17.70
CA ARG A 165 17.04 -17.35 -17.55
C ARG A 165 16.98 -17.80 -16.11
N SER A 166 15.80 -18.30 -15.70
CA SER A 166 15.60 -18.82 -14.35
C SER A 166 14.51 -19.89 -14.32
N SER A 167 14.52 -20.68 -13.26
CA SER A 167 13.47 -21.65 -12.99
C SER A 167 12.16 -20.98 -12.59
N VAL A 168 12.22 -19.84 -11.89
CA VAL A 168 11.05 -19.06 -11.44
C VAL A 168 11.32 -17.57 -11.60
N VAL A 169 10.34 -16.84 -12.10
CA VAL A 169 10.28 -15.37 -12.10
C VAL A 169 9.27 -14.90 -11.04
N VAL A 170 9.67 -13.93 -10.23
CA VAL A 170 8.80 -13.27 -9.26
C VAL A 170 8.46 -11.88 -9.78
N ALA A 171 7.19 -11.64 -10.11
CA ALA A 171 6.69 -10.32 -10.47
C ALA A 171 6.37 -9.53 -9.20
N ALA A 172 7.24 -8.57 -8.87
CA ALA A 172 7.12 -7.65 -7.75
C ALA A 172 7.12 -6.19 -8.22
N ASP A 173 6.66 -5.93 -9.45
CA ASP A 173 6.74 -4.66 -10.18
C ASP A 173 5.63 -3.65 -9.80
N GLY A 174 4.98 -3.89 -8.66
CA GLY A 174 4.03 -2.97 -8.03
C GLY A 174 2.68 -2.94 -8.72
N VAL A 175 1.88 -1.94 -8.39
CA VAL A 175 0.46 -1.82 -8.80
C VAL A 175 0.23 -1.87 -10.32
N ASN A 176 1.20 -1.41 -11.12
CA ASN A 176 1.10 -1.47 -12.58
C ASN A 176 1.17 -2.89 -13.13
N SER A 177 1.93 -3.76 -12.47
CA SER A 177 1.96 -5.20 -12.75
C SER A 177 2.17 -5.54 -14.24
N PHE A 178 3.08 -4.81 -14.92
CA PHE A 178 3.30 -4.97 -16.36
C PHE A 178 3.72 -6.39 -16.72
N ILE A 179 4.60 -6.97 -15.91
CA ILE A 179 5.11 -8.34 -16.11
C ILE A 179 3.98 -9.36 -16.02
N ALA A 180 3.12 -9.27 -15.02
CA ALA A 180 2.00 -10.19 -14.86
C ALA A 180 0.88 -9.94 -15.89
N GLN A 181 0.71 -8.70 -16.38
CA GLN A 181 -0.22 -8.40 -17.48
C GLN A 181 0.24 -9.01 -18.81
N GLU A 182 1.53 -8.99 -19.11
CA GLU A 182 2.09 -9.54 -20.34
C GLU A 182 1.76 -11.03 -20.52
N VAL A 183 1.78 -11.79 -19.43
CA VAL A 183 1.46 -13.23 -19.44
C VAL A 183 0.00 -13.57 -19.16
N GLY A 184 -0.85 -12.55 -18.99
CA GLY A 184 -2.28 -12.72 -18.77
C GLY A 184 -2.70 -13.10 -17.33
N LEU A 185 -1.77 -13.11 -16.36
CA LEU A 185 -2.11 -13.32 -14.93
C LEU A 185 -2.86 -12.13 -14.34
N ARG A 186 -2.60 -10.94 -14.86
CA ARG A 186 -3.30 -9.72 -14.45
C ARG A 186 -4.04 -9.12 -15.65
N HIS A 187 -5.24 -8.65 -15.42
CA HIS A 187 -6.01 -7.88 -16.39
C HIS A 187 -5.99 -6.40 -16.01
N LYS A 188 -6.25 -5.55 -17.00
CA LYS A 188 -6.42 -4.12 -16.76
C LYS A 188 -7.55 -3.92 -15.74
N GLN A 189 -7.22 -3.26 -14.64
CA GLN A 189 -8.17 -3.04 -13.56
C GLN A 189 -9.18 -1.93 -13.94
N PRO A 190 -10.45 -2.04 -13.52
CA PRO A 190 -11.42 -0.97 -13.67
C PRO A 190 -11.01 0.25 -12.84
N LEU A 191 -11.40 1.45 -13.28
CA LEU A 191 -10.95 2.70 -12.66
C LEU A 191 -11.37 2.84 -11.18
N HIS A 192 -12.49 2.25 -10.77
CA HIS A 192 -12.95 2.29 -9.37
C HIS A 192 -12.11 1.43 -8.42
N HIS A 193 -11.29 0.50 -8.95
CA HIS A 193 -10.31 -0.24 -8.17
C HIS A 193 -8.96 0.50 -8.05
N LEU A 194 -8.82 1.63 -8.71
CA LEU A 194 -7.56 2.36 -8.77
C LEU A 194 -7.75 3.79 -8.24
N ALA A 195 -6.74 4.26 -7.53
CA ALA A 195 -6.63 5.64 -7.10
C ALA A 195 -5.28 6.23 -7.52
N THR A 196 -5.19 7.55 -7.57
CA THR A 196 -3.91 8.24 -7.63
C THR A 196 -3.57 8.82 -6.27
N GLY A 197 -2.36 8.54 -5.77
CA GLY A 197 -1.82 9.15 -4.56
C GLY A 197 -0.88 10.29 -4.93
N VAL A 198 -1.23 11.53 -4.57
CA VAL A 198 -0.30 12.67 -4.63
C VAL A 198 0.25 12.90 -3.24
N LYS A 199 1.57 12.95 -3.12
CA LYS A 199 2.26 12.97 -1.84
C LYS A 199 3.43 13.94 -1.84
N ALA A 200 3.73 14.48 -0.65
CA ALA A 200 4.95 15.23 -0.38
C ALA A 200 5.58 14.80 0.95
N VAL A 201 6.88 15.01 1.06
CA VAL A 201 7.62 15.06 2.32
C VAL A 201 7.96 16.50 2.58
N ILE A 202 7.54 17.01 3.74
CA ILE A 202 7.78 18.39 4.18
C ILE A 202 8.73 18.35 5.35
N THR A 203 9.94 18.82 5.15
CA THR A 203 10.99 18.89 6.19
C THR A 203 10.69 20.00 7.18
N LEU A 204 10.76 19.67 8.45
CA LEU A 204 10.55 20.56 9.60
C LEU A 204 11.47 20.14 10.74
N PRO A 205 11.92 21.07 11.60
CA PRO A 205 12.66 20.73 12.81
C PRO A 205 11.88 19.75 13.69
N ARG A 206 12.60 18.80 14.28
CA ARG A 206 12.03 17.76 15.14
C ARG A 206 11.16 18.32 16.27
N GLU A 207 11.66 19.32 16.97
CA GLU A 207 10.95 20.00 18.07
C GLU A 207 9.67 20.68 17.59
N THR A 208 9.64 21.18 16.37
CA THR A 208 8.43 21.78 15.77
C THR A 208 7.36 20.71 15.53
N ILE A 209 7.77 19.56 15.00
CA ILE A 209 6.86 18.41 14.80
C ILE A 209 6.33 17.93 16.14
N GLU A 210 7.21 17.73 17.14
CA GLU A 210 6.82 17.26 18.47
C GLU A 210 5.84 18.23 19.14
N ALA A 211 6.08 19.52 19.03
CA ALA A 211 5.18 20.54 19.58
C ALA A 211 3.82 20.58 18.88
N ARG A 212 3.80 20.60 17.56
CA ARG A 212 2.55 20.68 16.78
C ARG A 212 1.68 19.44 16.90
N PHE A 213 2.30 18.28 17.00
CA PHE A 213 1.60 17.00 17.09
C PHE A 213 1.49 16.46 18.52
N ASN A 214 1.95 17.22 19.53
CA ASN A 214 1.95 16.80 20.93
C ASN A 214 2.56 15.41 21.12
N LEU A 215 3.81 15.24 20.64
CA LEU A 215 4.58 14.02 20.68
C LEU A 215 5.80 14.17 21.58
N THR A 216 6.32 13.06 22.08
CA THR A 216 7.51 13.02 22.94
C THR A 216 8.44 11.91 22.47
N GLY A 217 9.73 12.20 22.34
CA GLY A 217 10.73 11.22 21.98
C GLY A 217 10.51 10.60 20.59
N ASP A 218 10.31 9.29 20.53
CA ASP A 218 10.07 8.54 19.30
C ASP A 218 8.56 8.25 19.03
N GLU A 219 7.66 8.85 19.81
CA GLU A 219 6.23 8.80 19.53
C GLU A 219 5.91 9.39 18.16
N GLY A 220 4.97 8.75 17.46
CA GLY A 220 4.50 9.17 16.15
C GLY A 220 2.98 9.27 16.07
N ALA A 221 2.52 10.08 15.12
CA ALA A 221 1.11 10.28 14.83
C ALA A 221 0.79 9.93 13.37
N ALA A 222 -0.33 9.25 13.18
CA ALA A 222 -0.93 8.97 11.88
C ALA A 222 -2.32 9.61 11.81
N PHE A 223 -2.50 10.48 10.82
CA PHE A 223 -3.76 11.18 10.57
C PHE A 223 -4.42 10.62 9.31
N ALA A 224 -5.66 10.20 9.44
CA ALA A 224 -6.57 9.92 8.33
C ALA A 224 -7.56 11.08 8.21
N VAL A 225 -7.68 11.68 7.05
CA VAL A 225 -8.53 12.85 6.81
C VAL A 225 -9.54 12.51 5.72
N VAL A 226 -10.81 12.78 5.98
CA VAL A 226 -11.90 12.59 5.03
C VAL A 226 -12.75 13.87 4.94
N GLY A 227 -13.28 14.16 3.77
CA GLY A 227 -14.13 15.32 3.56
C GLY A 227 -13.55 16.33 2.58
N ASP A 228 -13.46 17.59 2.97
CA ASP A 228 -13.06 18.71 2.09
C ASP A 228 -11.64 18.56 1.50
N CYS A 229 -10.79 17.76 2.13
CA CYS A 229 -9.45 17.44 1.65
C CYS A 229 -9.41 16.87 0.22
N THR A 230 -10.51 16.31 -0.27
CA THR A 230 -10.61 15.73 -1.63
C THR A 230 -11.58 16.49 -2.54
N GLU A 231 -12.15 17.61 -2.08
CA GLU A 231 -13.17 18.37 -2.82
C GLU A 231 -14.32 17.48 -3.33
N GLY A 232 -14.69 16.46 -2.56
CA GLY A 232 -15.80 15.55 -2.87
C GLY A 232 -15.43 14.39 -3.83
N VAL A 233 -14.18 14.23 -4.24
CA VAL A 233 -13.68 13.02 -4.90
C VAL A 233 -13.58 11.91 -3.85
N GLY A 234 -13.96 10.69 -4.21
CA GLY A 234 -13.79 9.54 -3.33
C GLY A 234 -12.31 9.28 -3.02
N GLY A 235 -12.03 9.03 -1.74
CA GLY A 235 -10.65 8.88 -1.24
C GLY A 235 -10.44 9.60 0.08
N GLY A 236 -9.25 10.10 0.35
CA GLY A 236 -8.95 10.80 1.59
C GLY A 236 -7.57 11.43 1.60
N GLY A 237 -7.33 12.24 2.63
CA GLY A 237 -6.02 12.79 2.96
C GLY A 237 -5.36 11.98 4.05
N PHE A 238 -4.06 12.07 4.12
CA PHE A 238 -3.28 11.51 5.22
C PHE A 238 -2.13 12.44 5.59
N MET A 239 -1.67 12.32 6.85
CA MET A 239 -0.49 13.01 7.33
C MET A 239 0.19 12.15 8.40
N TYR A 240 1.48 11.87 8.21
CA TYR A 240 2.28 11.03 9.10
C TYR A 240 3.50 11.80 9.58
N THR A 241 3.81 11.72 10.87
CA THR A 241 4.99 12.36 11.43
C THR A 241 6.22 11.46 11.27
N ASN A 242 7.30 12.01 10.76
CA ASN A 242 8.63 11.41 10.75
C ASN A 242 9.52 12.13 11.78
N LEU A 243 10.80 11.77 11.91
CA LEU A 243 11.71 12.42 12.86
C LEU A 243 11.87 13.90 12.55
N GLU A 244 12.15 14.25 11.31
CA GLU A 244 12.46 15.61 10.85
C GLU A 244 11.65 16.02 9.62
N SER A 245 10.50 15.35 9.39
CA SER A 245 9.60 15.68 8.30
C SER A 245 8.18 15.22 8.58
N ILE A 246 7.26 15.69 7.74
CA ILE A 246 5.87 15.22 7.67
C ILE A 246 5.63 14.64 6.29
N SER A 247 5.16 13.38 6.23
CA SER A 247 4.65 12.80 5.01
C SER A 247 3.16 13.13 4.89
N ILE A 248 2.77 13.86 3.86
CA ILE A 248 1.39 14.29 3.64
C ILE A 248 0.94 13.96 2.21
N GLY A 249 -0.34 13.64 2.03
CA GLY A 249 -0.85 13.37 0.70
C GLY A 249 -2.36 13.20 0.66
N VAL A 250 -2.85 13.07 -0.56
CA VAL A 250 -4.22 12.67 -0.88
C VAL A 250 -4.21 11.42 -1.75
N VAL A 251 -5.20 10.56 -1.54
CA VAL A 251 -5.47 9.40 -2.39
C VAL A 251 -6.85 9.60 -3.00
N LEU A 252 -6.94 9.60 -4.33
CA LEU A 252 -8.11 10.03 -5.09
C LEU A 252 -8.52 8.94 -6.07
N ARG A 253 -9.74 8.44 -5.98
CA ARG A 253 -10.26 7.42 -6.89
C ARG A 253 -10.34 7.94 -8.33
N LEU A 254 -9.82 7.14 -9.27
CA LEU A 254 -9.70 7.54 -10.67
C LEU A 254 -11.05 7.69 -11.37
N ASP A 255 -12.03 6.85 -11.09
CA ASP A 255 -13.38 6.94 -11.65
C ASP A 255 -14.04 8.27 -11.29
N ASP A 256 -14.00 8.65 -10.01
CA ASP A 256 -14.54 9.91 -9.49
C ASP A 256 -13.81 11.14 -10.07
N MET A 257 -12.49 11.08 -10.18
CA MET A 257 -11.70 12.15 -10.78
C MET A 257 -12.10 12.40 -12.25
N VAL A 258 -12.27 11.32 -13.01
CA VAL A 258 -12.71 11.40 -14.42
C VAL A 258 -14.14 11.96 -14.53
N GLU A 259 -15.06 11.46 -13.68
CA GLU A 259 -16.45 11.91 -13.66
C GLU A 259 -16.56 13.39 -13.30
N LYS A 260 -15.83 13.81 -12.24
CA LYS A 260 -15.88 15.19 -11.72
C LYS A 260 -14.93 16.15 -12.43
N LYS A 261 -14.10 15.66 -13.35
CA LYS A 261 -13.10 16.43 -14.10
C LYS A 261 -12.19 17.25 -13.19
N LYS A 262 -11.70 16.64 -12.11
CA LYS A 262 -10.83 17.27 -11.13
C LYS A 262 -9.37 16.94 -11.39
N SER A 263 -8.49 17.90 -11.09
CA SER A 263 -7.04 17.73 -11.12
C SER A 263 -6.54 17.21 -9.75
N ALA A 264 -5.70 16.19 -9.75
CA ALA A 264 -5.13 15.67 -8.52
C ALA A 264 -4.19 16.68 -7.84
N THR A 265 -3.45 17.45 -8.63
CA THR A 265 -2.56 18.50 -8.13
C THR A 265 -3.35 19.62 -7.46
N ASP A 266 -4.43 20.10 -8.10
CA ASP A 266 -5.25 21.19 -7.55
C ASP A 266 -5.90 20.76 -6.21
N ILE A 267 -6.39 19.51 -6.13
CA ILE A 267 -6.93 18.96 -4.88
C ILE A 267 -5.84 18.86 -3.80
N PHE A 268 -4.64 18.46 -4.17
CA PHE A 268 -3.54 18.39 -3.23
C PHE A 268 -3.13 19.77 -2.70
N ASP A 269 -3.06 20.78 -3.59
CA ASP A 269 -2.77 22.17 -3.21
C ASP A 269 -3.88 22.75 -2.30
N HIS A 270 -5.16 22.41 -2.60
CA HIS A 270 -6.28 22.74 -1.74
C HIS A 270 -6.10 22.13 -0.33
N PHE A 271 -5.72 20.84 -0.25
CA PHE A 271 -5.50 20.17 1.02
C PHE A 271 -4.36 20.79 1.82
N LEU A 272 -3.21 21.09 1.18
CA LEU A 272 -2.06 21.73 1.85
C LEU A 272 -2.42 23.13 2.40
N SER A 273 -3.21 23.90 1.64
CA SER A 273 -3.60 25.27 1.99
C SER A 273 -4.80 25.35 2.92
N HIS A 274 -5.46 24.22 3.22
CA HIS A 274 -6.65 24.21 4.05
C HIS A 274 -6.36 24.75 5.46
N ARG A 275 -7.20 25.66 5.96
CA ARG A 275 -7.01 26.43 7.22
C ARG A 275 -6.71 25.58 8.46
N PHE A 276 -7.17 24.34 8.50
CA PHE A 276 -6.92 23.41 9.61
C PHE A 276 -5.74 22.45 9.36
N ILE A 277 -5.13 22.49 8.18
CA ILE A 277 -3.97 21.65 7.81
C ILE A 277 -2.71 22.50 7.71
N ALA A 278 -2.79 23.66 7.04
CA ALA A 278 -1.65 24.56 6.83
C ALA A 278 -0.83 24.87 8.11
N PRO A 279 -1.45 25.06 9.30
CA PRO A 279 -0.69 25.31 10.53
C PRO A 279 0.26 24.19 10.94
N TYR A 280 -0.02 22.93 10.58
CA TYR A 280 0.91 21.81 10.81
C TYR A 280 2.15 21.89 9.94
N LEU A 281 2.04 22.56 8.79
CA LEU A 281 3.07 22.58 7.73
C LEU A 281 3.87 23.89 7.69
N GLU A 282 3.43 24.90 8.43
CA GLU A 282 4.02 26.26 8.39
C GLU A 282 5.53 26.25 8.62
N GLY A 283 6.28 26.95 7.75
CA GLY A 283 7.74 27.01 7.80
C GLY A 283 8.45 25.74 7.32
N GLY A 284 7.72 24.74 6.82
CA GLY A 284 8.30 23.55 6.23
C GLY A 284 8.69 23.74 4.76
N GLU A 285 9.64 22.93 4.31
CA GLU A 285 10.10 22.87 2.92
C GLU A 285 9.71 21.53 2.29
N ILE A 286 9.13 21.56 1.08
CA ILE A 286 8.84 20.34 0.31
C ILE A 286 10.17 19.79 -0.24
N THR A 287 10.60 18.65 0.27
CA THR A 287 11.85 17.98 -0.16
C THR A 287 11.59 16.80 -1.11
N GLU A 288 10.41 16.19 -1.03
CA GLU A 288 9.97 15.17 -1.97
C GLU A 288 8.53 15.45 -2.41
N TYR A 289 8.26 15.27 -3.69
CA TYR A 289 6.91 15.40 -4.25
C TYR A 289 6.71 14.40 -5.39
N GLY A 290 5.53 13.82 -5.46
CA GLY A 290 5.22 12.97 -6.59
C GLY A 290 3.84 12.35 -6.55
N CYS A 291 3.54 11.61 -7.62
CA CYS A 291 2.27 10.96 -7.85
C CYS A 291 2.47 9.49 -8.17
N HIS A 292 1.65 8.62 -7.59
CA HIS A 292 1.72 7.18 -7.81
C HIS A 292 0.33 6.57 -7.89
N LEU A 293 0.19 5.53 -8.73
CA LEU A 293 -1.03 4.72 -8.77
C LEU A 293 -1.14 3.89 -7.49
N VAL A 294 -2.34 3.77 -6.94
CA VAL A 294 -2.66 3.02 -5.72
C VAL A 294 -3.77 2.02 -6.02
N ALA A 295 -3.66 0.81 -5.50
CA ALA A 295 -4.69 -0.21 -5.58
C ALA A 295 -5.71 -0.01 -4.45
N GLU A 296 -7.01 0.05 -4.78
CA GLU A 296 -8.11 0.31 -3.84
C GLU A 296 -9.20 -0.78 -3.87
N GLY A 297 -9.14 -1.73 -4.80
CA GLY A 297 -10.18 -2.75 -4.97
C GLY A 297 -10.11 -3.91 -3.98
N GLY A 298 -9.10 -3.95 -3.09
CA GLY A 298 -8.99 -4.99 -2.07
C GLY A 298 -9.01 -6.41 -2.66
N MET A 299 -9.79 -7.31 -2.06
CA MET A 299 -9.85 -8.72 -2.49
C MET A 299 -10.29 -8.91 -3.96
N GLU A 300 -11.09 -8.02 -4.51
CA GLU A 300 -11.54 -8.09 -5.92
C GLU A 300 -10.41 -7.85 -6.92
N MET A 301 -9.30 -7.22 -6.48
CA MET A 301 -8.10 -7.04 -7.30
C MET A 301 -7.17 -8.25 -7.29
N VAL A 302 -7.32 -9.16 -6.35
CA VAL A 302 -6.47 -10.36 -6.27
C VAL A 302 -6.93 -11.36 -7.33
N GLY A 303 -6.16 -11.46 -8.42
CA GLY A 303 -6.40 -12.41 -9.50
C GLY A 303 -5.67 -13.73 -9.33
N ASP A 304 -5.29 -14.34 -10.45
CA ASP A 304 -4.30 -15.41 -10.45
C ASP A 304 -2.93 -14.85 -10.08
N ILE A 305 -2.25 -15.51 -9.14
CA ILE A 305 -0.96 -15.07 -8.60
C ILE A 305 0.16 -16.08 -8.88
N ASP A 306 -0.13 -17.14 -9.60
CA ASP A 306 0.83 -18.20 -9.97
C ASP A 306 0.51 -18.81 -11.35
N MET A 307 1.55 -19.18 -12.08
CA MET A 307 1.51 -19.97 -13.30
C MET A 307 2.81 -20.76 -13.43
N ASP A 308 2.95 -21.56 -14.51
CA ASP A 308 4.19 -22.29 -14.75
C ASP A 308 5.37 -21.31 -14.83
N GLY A 309 6.35 -21.48 -13.94
CA GLY A 309 7.57 -20.68 -13.85
C GLY A 309 7.39 -19.24 -13.33
N MET A 310 6.24 -18.85 -12.80
CA MET A 310 6.05 -17.47 -12.31
C MET A 310 5.08 -17.36 -11.14
N VAL A 311 5.41 -16.44 -10.21
CA VAL A 311 4.50 -15.97 -9.16
C VAL A 311 4.43 -14.43 -9.12
N VAL A 312 3.33 -13.89 -8.59
CA VAL A 312 3.08 -12.43 -8.45
C VAL A 312 2.91 -12.09 -6.97
N VAL A 313 3.62 -11.05 -6.48
CA VAL A 313 3.64 -10.69 -5.05
C VAL A 313 3.33 -9.21 -4.81
N GLY A 314 2.95 -8.86 -3.58
CA GLY A 314 2.70 -7.49 -3.15
C GLY A 314 1.59 -6.79 -3.95
N ASP A 315 1.77 -5.49 -4.22
CA ASP A 315 0.80 -4.68 -4.97
C ASP A 315 0.57 -5.20 -6.40
N ALA A 316 1.57 -5.87 -7.01
CA ALA A 316 1.40 -6.52 -8.30
C ALA A 316 0.36 -7.63 -8.24
N ALA A 317 0.22 -8.32 -7.11
CA ALA A 317 -0.85 -9.29 -6.85
C ALA A 317 -2.17 -8.64 -6.39
N GLY A 318 -2.22 -7.31 -6.20
CA GLY A 318 -3.39 -6.59 -5.69
C GLY A 318 -3.55 -6.68 -4.16
N LEU A 319 -2.48 -6.95 -3.44
CA LEU A 319 -2.49 -7.11 -1.97
C LEU A 319 -2.42 -5.75 -1.27
N THR A 320 -3.53 -5.04 -1.28
CA THR A 320 -3.74 -3.78 -0.55
C THR A 320 -5.08 -3.81 0.15
N LEU A 321 -5.16 -3.21 1.33
CA LEU A 321 -6.37 -3.19 2.14
C LEU A 321 -6.56 -1.80 2.76
N ASN A 322 -7.64 -1.13 2.36
CA ASN A 322 -8.10 0.11 2.95
C ASN A 322 -9.45 -0.13 3.65
N THR A 323 -9.49 0.12 4.96
CA THR A 323 -10.71 0.04 5.77
C THR A 323 -11.26 1.43 6.14
N GLY A 324 -10.61 2.51 5.68
CA GLY A 324 -10.89 3.87 6.12
C GLY A 324 -10.28 4.22 7.50
N LEU A 325 -10.04 3.22 8.36
CA LEU A 325 -9.34 3.37 9.63
C LEU A 325 -7.86 3.03 9.51
N THR A 326 -7.55 2.05 8.70
CA THR A 326 -6.19 1.58 8.41
C THR A 326 -6.02 1.41 6.91
N VAL A 327 -4.87 1.86 6.40
CA VAL A 327 -4.44 1.62 5.02
C VAL A 327 -3.20 0.74 5.07
N ARG A 328 -3.31 -0.46 4.53
CA ARG A 328 -2.31 -1.51 4.61
C ARG A 328 -1.90 -1.97 3.22
N GLY A 329 -0.61 -2.10 3.01
CA GLY A 329 0.00 -2.62 1.78
C GLY A 329 1.39 -3.18 2.10
N MET A 330 2.19 -2.44 2.88
CA MET A 330 3.57 -2.81 3.19
C MET A 330 3.68 -4.12 3.98
N ASP A 331 2.87 -4.31 5.00
CA ASP A 331 2.81 -5.55 5.80
C ASP A 331 2.22 -6.73 5.01
N LEU A 332 1.26 -6.46 4.11
CA LEU A 332 0.73 -7.48 3.19
C LEU A 332 1.79 -7.86 2.15
N ALA A 333 2.61 -6.90 1.70
CA ALA A 333 3.75 -7.14 0.83
C ALA A 333 4.80 -8.04 1.50
N VAL A 334 5.13 -7.79 2.78
CA VAL A 334 6.00 -8.68 3.58
C VAL A 334 5.44 -10.09 3.65
N ALA A 335 4.16 -10.24 4.03
CA ALA A 335 3.53 -11.55 4.14
C ALA A 335 3.52 -12.32 2.81
N SER A 336 3.27 -11.61 1.70
CA SER A 336 3.30 -12.23 0.37
C SER A 336 4.72 -12.68 -0.02
N GLY A 337 5.74 -11.90 0.32
CA GLY A 337 7.13 -12.24 0.06
C GLY A 337 7.57 -13.49 0.83
N VAL A 338 7.22 -13.58 2.12
CA VAL A 338 7.50 -14.76 2.96
C VAL A 338 6.79 -16.00 2.41
N ALA A 339 5.50 -15.87 2.05
CA ALA A 339 4.74 -16.98 1.49
C ALA A 339 5.29 -17.45 0.13
N ALA A 340 5.69 -16.48 -0.72
CA ALA A 340 6.26 -16.77 -2.04
C ALA A 340 7.61 -17.49 -1.90
N ALA A 341 8.50 -16.99 -1.06
CA ALA A 341 9.81 -17.63 -0.83
C ALA A 341 9.65 -19.10 -0.38
N ALA A 342 8.75 -19.35 0.58
CA ALA A 342 8.49 -20.71 1.05
C ALA A 342 7.86 -21.62 0.00
N GLY A 343 6.96 -21.10 -0.85
CA GLY A 343 6.35 -21.85 -1.95
C GLY A 343 7.35 -22.15 -3.08
N ILE A 344 8.12 -21.15 -3.48
CA ILE A 344 9.14 -21.28 -4.54
C ILE A 344 10.24 -22.25 -4.12
N SER A 345 10.77 -22.13 -2.89
CA SER A 345 11.79 -23.03 -2.39
C SER A 345 11.33 -24.49 -2.40
N SER A 346 10.08 -24.76 -1.99
CA SER A 346 9.49 -26.09 -2.08
C SER A 346 9.42 -26.61 -3.51
N ALA A 347 9.01 -25.76 -4.47
CA ALA A 347 8.92 -26.09 -5.89
C ALA A 347 10.31 -26.40 -6.50
N LEU A 348 11.32 -25.58 -6.18
CA LEU A 348 12.70 -25.78 -6.64
C LEU A 348 13.29 -27.10 -6.08
N ASN A 349 13.10 -27.36 -4.80
CA ASN A 349 13.57 -28.59 -4.15
C ASN A 349 12.91 -29.85 -4.71
N SER A 350 11.64 -29.78 -5.12
CA SER A 350 10.92 -30.86 -5.80
C SER A 350 11.16 -30.92 -7.31
N LYS A 351 11.88 -29.94 -7.86
CA LYS A 351 12.11 -29.76 -9.30
C LYS A 351 10.81 -29.66 -10.12
N ASP A 352 9.77 -29.10 -9.51
CA ASP A 352 8.46 -28.85 -10.13
C ASP A 352 8.09 -27.38 -9.99
N THR A 353 8.40 -26.58 -11.01
CA THR A 353 8.04 -25.16 -11.11
C THR A 353 6.80 -24.90 -11.95
N SER A 354 6.01 -25.96 -12.22
CA SER A 354 4.67 -25.80 -12.79
C SER A 354 3.74 -25.04 -11.85
N LYS A 355 2.59 -24.59 -12.35
CA LYS A 355 1.55 -23.98 -11.50
C LYS A 355 1.19 -24.86 -10.30
N ALA A 356 1.17 -26.19 -10.50
CA ALA A 356 0.90 -27.14 -9.42
C ALA A 356 2.02 -27.16 -8.36
N GLY A 357 3.28 -27.16 -8.78
CA GLY A 357 4.43 -27.11 -7.88
C GLY A 357 4.50 -25.78 -7.11
N LEU A 358 4.11 -24.67 -7.73
CA LEU A 358 4.09 -23.32 -7.12
C LEU A 358 2.82 -23.04 -6.28
N ALA A 359 1.81 -23.93 -6.27
CA ALA A 359 0.55 -23.74 -5.54
C ALA A 359 0.74 -23.50 -4.03
N GLY A 360 1.84 -24.02 -3.45
CA GLY A 360 2.20 -23.79 -2.06
C GLY A 360 2.35 -22.31 -1.68
N TYR A 361 2.69 -21.44 -2.62
CA TYR A 361 2.65 -19.99 -2.42
C TYR A 361 1.24 -19.49 -2.11
N ARG A 362 0.29 -19.80 -2.99
CA ARG A 362 -1.12 -19.40 -2.83
C ARG A 362 -1.72 -19.92 -1.54
N GLU A 363 -1.46 -21.19 -1.21
CA GLU A 363 -1.97 -21.83 0.02
C GLU A 363 -1.45 -21.10 1.26
N LYS A 364 -0.14 -20.85 1.34
CA LYS A 364 0.50 -20.17 2.47
C LYS A 364 0.02 -18.71 2.59
N LEU A 365 -0.06 -17.98 1.49
CA LEU A 365 -0.55 -16.59 1.49
C LEU A 365 -1.97 -16.50 2.06
N PHE A 366 -2.91 -17.31 1.54
CA PHE A 366 -4.30 -17.25 1.99
C PHE A 366 -4.56 -17.89 3.35
N ALA A 367 -3.63 -18.69 3.88
CA ALA A 367 -3.64 -19.17 5.25
C ALA A 367 -3.04 -18.15 6.25
N SER A 368 -2.22 -17.21 5.79
CA SER A 368 -1.60 -16.16 6.61
C SER A 368 -2.62 -15.09 7.05
N PHE A 369 -2.19 -14.24 8.00
CA PHE A 369 -3.00 -13.08 8.42
C PHE A 369 -3.38 -12.19 7.24
N ALA A 370 -2.48 -11.99 6.26
CA ALA A 370 -2.73 -11.15 5.09
C ALA A 370 -3.91 -11.68 4.26
N GLY A 371 -3.91 -12.96 3.92
CA GLY A 371 -5.01 -13.57 3.17
C GLY A 371 -6.32 -13.63 3.95
N GLN A 372 -6.26 -13.81 5.28
CA GLN A 372 -7.45 -13.81 6.12
C GLN A 372 -8.06 -12.42 6.24
N ASP A 373 -7.24 -11.38 6.46
CA ASP A 373 -7.70 -10.00 6.54
C ASP A 373 -8.31 -9.53 5.21
N MET A 374 -7.67 -9.85 4.07
CA MET A 374 -8.22 -9.56 2.75
C MET A 374 -9.61 -10.16 2.54
N LYS A 375 -9.87 -11.37 3.04
CA LYS A 375 -11.19 -12.02 3.00
C LYS A 375 -12.17 -11.37 3.98
N THR A 376 -11.74 -11.09 5.20
CA THR A 376 -12.57 -10.48 6.26
C THR A 376 -13.10 -9.13 5.82
N TYR A 377 -12.24 -8.30 5.24
CA TYR A 377 -12.57 -6.94 4.80
C TYR A 377 -12.89 -6.83 3.31
N ALA A 378 -13.28 -7.94 2.65
CA ALA A 378 -13.57 -7.94 1.22
C ALA A 378 -14.65 -6.92 0.78
N LYS A 379 -15.50 -6.48 1.71
CA LYS A 379 -16.55 -5.47 1.46
C LYS A 379 -16.13 -4.03 1.76
N ALA A 380 -14.93 -3.81 2.30
CA ALA A 380 -14.47 -2.47 2.65
C ALA A 380 -14.41 -1.53 1.42
N PRO A 381 -13.89 -1.94 0.24
CA PRO A 381 -13.90 -1.08 -0.94
C PRO A 381 -15.31 -0.56 -1.30
N SER A 382 -16.29 -1.43 -1.38
CA SER A 382 -17.68 -1.04 -1.70
C SER A 382 -18.30 -0.11 -0.65
N PHE A 383 -17.93 -0.24 0.63
CA PHE A 383 -18.36 0.69 1.67
C PHE A 383 -17.71 2.07 1.50
N LEU A 384 -16.42 2.11 1.14
CA LEU A 384 -15.69 3.35 0.89
C LEU A 384 -16.15 4.06 -0.41
N GLU A 385 -16.99 3.45 -1.24
CA GLU A 385 -17.64 4.11 -2.38
C GLU A 385 -18.83 5.01 -1.98
N VAL A 386 -19.28 4.96 -0.71
CA VAL A 386 -20.42 5.75 -0.24
C VAL A 386 -20.06 7.24 -0.23
N GLN A 387 -20.51 7.98 -1.25
CA GLN A 387 -20.18 9.40 -1.46
C GLN A 387 -20.51 10.31 -0.28
N ARG A 388 -21.55 9.99 0.50
CA ARG A 388 -21.96 10.75 1.70
C ARG A 388 -20.89 10.78 2.79
N MET A 389 -19.97 9.81 2.81
CA MET A 389 -18.83 9.78 3.74
C MET A 389 -17.89 10.96 3.52
N TYR A 390 -17.76 11.42 2.28
CA TYR A 390 -16.78 12.43 1.87
C TYR A 390 -17.28 13.87 2.00
N LYS A 391 -18.53 14.07 2.39
CA LYS A 391 -19.09 15.42 2.57
C LYS A 391 -20.24 15.46 3.57
N ASP A 392 -21.34 14.78 3.25
CA ASP A 392 -22.64 15.01 3.90
C ASP A 392 -22.63 14.72 5.41
N TYR A 393 -21.93 13.66 5.82
CA TYR A 393 -21.84 13.27 7.24
C TYR A 393 -20.95 14.24 8.04
N GLY A 394 -19.82 14.67 7.49
CA GLY A 394 -18.94 15.66 8.11
C GLY A 394 -19.69 17.00 8.33
N GLU A 395 -20.36 17.49 7.28
CA GLU A 395 -21.16 18.71 7.35
C GLU A 395 -22.32 18.60 8.37
N LEU A 396 -23.03 17.46 8.38
CA LEU A 396 -24.12 17.23 9.33
C LEU A 396 -23.61 17.31 10.78
N ILE A 397 -22.53 16.59 11.11
CA ILE A 397 -21.95 16.59 12.45
C ILE A 397 -21.45 18.00 12.80
N GLY A 398 -20.76 18.68 11.88
CA GLY A 398 -20.28 20.05 12.06
C GLY A 398 -21.41 21.02 12.38
N ASN A 399 -22.53 20.94 11.66
CA ASN A 399 -23.69 21.79 11.89
C ASN A 399 -24.39 21.51 13.23
N VAL A 400 -24.42 20.25 13.69
CA VAL A 400 -24.94 19.90 15.02
C VAL A 400 -24.04 20.49 16.11
N LEU A 401 -22.73 20.33 15.98
CA LEU A 401 -21.75 20.87 16.94
C LEU A 401 -21.75 22.41 16.95
N TYR A 402 -21.82 23.03 15.75
CA TYR A 402 -21.97 24.48 15.67
C TYR A 402 -23.18 24.97 16.43
N GLY A 403 -24.36 24.36 16.20
CA GLY A 403 -25.57 24.74 16.94
C GLY A 403 -25.52 24.43 18.46
N ALA A 404 -24.65 23.50 18.87
CA ALA A 404 -24.42 23.21 20.28
C ALA A 404 -23.48 24.24 20.96
N PHE A 405 -22.47 24.74 20.25
CA PHE A 405 -21.43 25.61 20.81
C PHE A 405 -21.65 27.10 20.50
N ASN A 406 -22.43 27.43 19.47
CA ASN A 406 -22.74 28.80 19.13
C ASN A 406 -23.80 29.35 20.12
N LEU A 407 -23.39 30.27 21.00
CA LEU A 407 -24.22 30.87 22.01
C LEU A 407 -24.51 32.33 21.68
N ASP A 408 -25.79 32.68 21.66
CA ASP A 408 -26.28 34.05 21.56
C ASP A 408 -27.05 34.45 22.83
N THR A 409 -27.76 35.54 22.81
CA THR A 409 -28.56 36.04 23.91
C THR A 409 -29.96 35.39 24.04
N GLN A 410 -30.28 34.44 23.15
CA GLN A 410 -31.56 33.74 23.19
C GLN A 410 -31.49 32.48 24.06
N PRO A 411 -32.61 32.05 24.66
CA PRO A 411 -32.67 30.80 25.43
C PRO A 411 -32.26 29.60 24.56
N ARG A 412 -31.43 28.74 25.12
CA ARG A 412 -30.93 27.54 24.44
C ARG A 412 -32.02 26.50 24.18
N GLN A 413 -31.92 25.84 23.04
CA GLN A 413 -32.72 24.65 22.73
C GLN A 413 -31.99 23.38 23.19
N HIS A 414 -32.77 22.35 23.51
CA HIS A 414 -32.19 21.02 23.77
C HIS A 414 -31.39 20.50 22.56
N LEU A 415 -30.27 19.83 22.82
CA LEU A 415 -29.39 19.30 21.78
C LEU A 415 -30.13 18.44 20.74
N ALA A 416 -31.11 17.64 21.19
CA ALA A 416 -31.93 16.83 20.28
C ALA A 416 -32.69 17.70 19.25
N LYS A 417 -33.18 18.88 19.64
CA LYS A 417 -33.87 19.82 18.74
C LYS A 417 -32.90 20.48 17.76
N VAL A 418 -31.69 20.82 18.23
CA VAL A 418 -30.57 21.34 17.39
C VAL A 418 -30.18 20.30 16.37
N ALA A 419 -29.94 19.05 16.79
CA ALA A 419 -29.58 17.93 15.91
C ALA A 419 -30.66 17.66 14.86
N PHE A 420 -31.95 17.67 15.27
CA PHE A 420 -33.06 17.48 14.35
C PHE A 420 -33.17 18.61 13.32
N ALA A 421 -32.91 19.84 13.72
CA ALA A 421 -32.92 21.00 12.84
C ALA A 421 -31.77 20.93 11.81
N ALA A 422 -30.55 20.55 12.24
CA ALA A 422 -29.40 20.31 11.36
C ALA A 422 -29.69 19.16 10.38
N PHE A 423 -30.23 18.05 10.89
CA PHE A 423 -30.62 16.91 10.05
C PHE A 423 -31.66 17.27 8.97
N LYS A 424 -32.68 18.06 9.32
CA LYS A 424 -33.68 18.52 8.32
C LYS A 424 -33.08 19.38 7.21
N LYS A 425 -32.01 20.11 7.48
CA LYS A 425 -31.33 20.95 6.49
C LYS A 425 -30.30 20.20 5.67
N SER A 426 -29.86 19.01 6.12
CA SER A 426 -28.88 18.21 5.43
C SER A 426 -29.51 17.36 4.32
N PRO A 427 -28.74 16.94 3.29
CA PRO A 427 -29.19 15.98 2.29
C PRO A 427 -29.33 14.54 2.84
N VAL A 428 -28.82 14.29 4.06
CA VAL A 428 -28.87 12.97 4.70
C VAL A 428 -30.29 12.62 5.12
N LYS A 429 -30.72 11.38 4.81
CA LYS A 429 -32.02 10.83 5.22
C LYS A 429 -31.83 9.72 6.25
N ILE A 430 -32.83 9.46 7.09
CA ILE A 430 -32.78 8.38 8.11
C ILE A 430 -32.42 7.03 7.45
N ARG A 431 -33.01 6.73 6.29
CA ARG A 431 -32.68 5.53 5.53
C ARG A 431 -31.19 5.43 5.17
N HIS A 432 -30.50 6.56 4.91
CA HIS A 432 -29.07 6.59 4.62
C HIS A 432 -28.26 6.22 5.87
N LEU A 433 -28.60 6.79 7.04
CA LEU A 433 -27.94 6.45 8.31
C LEU A 433 -28.07 4.95 8.62
N ILE A 434 -29.26 4.38 8.39
CA ILE A 434 -29.49 2.95 8.61
C ILE A 434 -28.72 2.11 7.59
N SER A 435 -28.86 2.40 6.28
CA SER A 435 -28.22 1.61 5.23
C SER A 435 -26.70 1.65 5.32
N ASP A 436 -26.14 2.86 5.50
CA ASP A 436 -24.69 3.06 5.52
C ASP A 436 -24.09 2.54 6.84
N GLY A 437 -24.83 2.67 7.96
CA GLY A 437 -24.45 2.05 9.23
C GLY A 437 -24.38 0.52 9.14
N PHE A 438 -25.40 -0.14 8.54
CA PHE A 438 -25.37 -1.58 8.31
C PHE A 438 -24.27 -1.99 7.33
N ALA A 439 -24.04 -1.19 6.28
CA ALA A 439 -22.96 -1.44 5.33
C ALA A 439 -21.60 -1.38 6.04
N GLY A 440 -21.38 -0.36 6.89
CA GLY A 440 -20.16 -0.21 7.69
C GLY A 440 -19.92 -1.40 8.61
N VAL A 441 -20.92 -1.80 9.41
CA VAL A 441 -20.80 -2.96 10.33
C VAL A 441 -20.47 -4.27 9.59
N ARG A 442 -20.86 -4.41 8.31
CA ARG A 442 -20.55 -5.60 7.51
C ARG A 442 -19.24 -5.53 6.75
N ALA A 443 -18.71 -4.33 6.56
CA ALA A 443 -17.51 -4.07 5.79
C ALA A 443 -16.25 -3.90 6.67
N LEU A 444 -16.45 -3.42 7.88
CA LEU A 444 -15.43 -3.11 8.89
C LEU A 444 -15.61 -3.96 10.14
#